data_8f28b54c0ee5098c589759e960f63912
#
_entry.id   8f28b54c0ee5098c589759e960f63912
#
_cell.length_a   1.000
_cell.length_b   1.000
_cell.length_c   1.000
_cell.angle_alpha   90.00
_cell.angle_beta   90.00
_cell.angle_gamma   90.00
#
_symmetry.space_group_name_H-M   'P 1'
#
loop_
_entity.id
_entity.type
_entity.pdbx_description
1 polymer ?
#
loop_
_entity_poly.entity_id
_entity_poly.type
_entity_poly.pdbx_seq_one_letter_code
_entity_poly.pdbx_strand_id
1 'polypeptide(L)'
;DINLLFDAVRKTIEECARLSRSCQLEGWRQYRNNLRQFKKQYRLIQKLRSSTSKVEQIKRAREEKRRKEYLKYVLMANGYQLRVRTSLELLEKRVRSSLKLLHLRECMGFAKKLMSQIIRRVHFNETIPHHVKIFSIFQPHTEWISKGKAGVPVELGLRVSIIEDQDQYILHH
;
A
#
# COMPACT_ATOMS: atom_id res chain seq x y z
N ASP A 1 0.99 4.14 5.62
CA ASP A 1 0.14 4.05 4.40
C ASP A 1 0.94 4.27 3.10
N ILE A 2 1.88 5.25 3.04
CA ILE A 2 2.67 5.50 1.82
C ILE A 2 3.58 4.33 1.45
N ASN A 3 4.16 3.65 2.44
CA ASN A 3 4.99 2.46 2.23
C ASN A 3 4.15 1.32 1.63
N LEU A 4 2.99 1.05 2.24
CA LEU A 4 2.08 0.01 1.77
C LEU A 4 1.57 0.30 0.35
N LEU A 5 1.25 1.57 0.04
CA LEU A 5 0.87 1.95 -1.33
C LEU A 5 2.02 1.74 -2.31
N PHE A 6 3.26 2.09 -1.90
CA PHE A 6 4.43 1.82 -2.73
C PHE A 6 4.57 0.33 -3.03
N ASP A 7 4.46 -0.52 -2.00
CA ASP A 7 4.59 -1.97 -2.16
C ASP A 7 3.45 -2.58 -2.99
N ALA A 8 2.21 -2.15 -2.78
CA ALA A 8 1.08 -2.60 -3.58
C ALA A 8 1.25 -2.27 -5.07
N VAL A 9 1.61 -1.02 -5.39
CA VAL A 9 1.84 -0.59 -6.78
C VAL A 9 3.06 -1.28 -7.38
N ARG A 10 4.16 -1.43 -6.63
CA ARG A 10 5.35 -2.14 -7.06
C ARG A 10 5.01 -3.58 -7.45
N LYS A 11 4.29 -4.31 -6.59
CA LYS A 11 3.86 -5.68 -6.85
C LYS A 11 3.00 -5.80 -8.11
N THR A 12 2.04 -4.90 -8.31
CA THR A 12 1.21 -4.92 -9.53
C THR A 12 2.04 -4.67 -10.79
N ILE A 13 3.00 -3.74 -10.77
CA ILE A 13 3.88 -3.45 -11.91
C ILE A 13 4.81 -4.65 -12.21
N GLU A 14 5.44 -5.24 -11.19
CA GLU A 14 6.34 -6.39 -11.33
C GLU A 14 5.61 -7.60 -11.88
N GLU A 15 4.40 -7.87 -11.38
CA GLU A 15 3.59 -9.00 -11.84
C GLU A 15 3.11 -8.81 -13.30
N CYS A 16 2.65 -7.61 -13.66
CA CYS A 16 2.31 -7.30 -15.05
C CYS A 16 3.52 -7.42 -15.98
N ALA A 17 4.70 -6.96 -15.54
CA ALA A 17 5.92 -7.08 -16.32
C ALA A 17 6.37 -8.56 -16.50
N ARG A 18 6.12 -9.40 -15.49
CA ARG A 18 6.37 -10.84 -15.55
C ARG A 18 5.41 -11.53 -16.52
N LEU A 19 4.11 -11.23 -16.40
CA LEU A 19 3.07 -11.78 -17.26
C LEU A 19 3.17 -11.25 -18.71
N SER A 20 3.70 -10.04 -18.92
CA SER A 20 3.88 -9.49 -20.25
C SER A 20 4.83 -10.33 -21.13
N ARG A 21 5.82 -10.98 -20.52
CA ARG A 21 6.76 -11.85 -21.24
C ARG A 21 6.11 -13.13 -21.72
N SER A 22 5.22 -13.72 -20.92
CA SER A 22 4.54 -14.98 -21.26
C SER A 22 3.29 -14.79 -22.09
N CYS A 23 2.60 -13.64 -21.96
CA CYS A 23 1.31 -13.37 -22.59
C CYS A 23 1.35 -12.24 -23.65
N GLN A 24 2.55 -11.80 -24.03
CA GLN A 24 2.75 -10.74 -25.04
C GLN A 24 1.93 -9.46 -24.75
N LEU A 25 1.94 -9.01 -23.49
CA LEU A 25 1.29 -7.75 -23.11
C LEU A 25 2.20 -6.57 -23.44
N GLU A 26 1.63 -5.57 -24.08
CA GLU A 26 2.33 -4.32 -24.38
C GLU A 26 2.43 -3.39 -23.14
N GLY A 27 3.34 -2.42 -23.22
CA GLY A 27 3.41 -1.32 -22.27
C GLY A 27 4.24 -1.57 -21.00
N TRP A 28 4.77 -2.79 -20.77
CA TRP A 28 5.54 -3.11 -19.57
C TRP A 28 7.06 -3.25 -19.79
N ARG A 29 7.53 -3.04 -21.01
CA ARG A 29 8.97 -3.13 -21.33
C ARG A 29 9.84 -2.25 -20.42
N GLN A 30 9.37 -1.05 -20.10
CA GLN A 30 10.09 -0.07 -19.28
C GLN A 30 9.70 -0.11 -17.78
N TYR A 31 9.19 -1.23 -17.26
CA TYR A 31 8.70 -1.32 -15.90
C TYR A 31 9.72 -0.89 -14.84
N ARG A 32 11.02 -1.19 -15.04
CA ARG A 32 12.08 -0.78 -14.12
C ARG A 32 12.23 0.74 -14.03
N ASN A 33 12.11 1.44 -15.17
CA ASN A 33 12.11 2.90 -15.17
C ASN A 33 10.86 3.46 -14.47
N ASN A 34 9.69 2.88 -14.73
CA ASN A 34 8.45 3.25 -14.07
C ASN A 34 8.57 3.12 -12.54
N LEU A 35 9.11 2.00 -12.05
CA LEU A 35 9.37 1.77 -10.63
C LEU A 35 10.37 2.78 -10.05
N ARG A 36 11.42 3.11 -10.81
CA ARG A 36 12.42 4.12 -10.40
C ARG A 36 11.78 5.49 -10.23
N GLN A 37 10.94 5.93 -11.17
CA GLN A 37 10.23 7.21 -11.09
C GLN A 37 9.24 7.23 -9.91
N PHE A 38 8.49 6.16 -9.72
CA PHE A 38 7.57 6.04 -8.60
C PHE A 38 8.30 6.04 -7.24
N LYS A 39 9.42 5.32 -7.15
CA LYS A 39 10.29 5.31 -5.96
C LYS A 39 10.90 6.69 -5.68
N LYS A 40 11.25 7.46 -6.71
CA LYS A 40 11.74 8.83 -6.55
C LYS A 40 10.69 9.71 -5.88
N GLN A 41 9.43 9.66 -6.34
CA GLN A 41 8.32 10.41 -5.74
C GLN A 41 8.03 9.94 -4.30
N TYR A 42 8.02 8.64 -4.06
CA TYR A 42 7.87 8.05 -2.72
C TYR A 42 8.95 8.56 -1.75
N ARG A 43 10.24 8.54 -2.14
CA ARG A 43 11.34 9.04 -1.31
C ARG A 43 11.23 10.55 -1.04
N LEU A 44 10.71 11.31 -1.99
CA LEU A 44 10.48 12.74 -1.82
C LEU A 44 9.45 12.98 -0.71
N ILE A 45 8.31 12.31 -0.76
CA ILE A 45 7.27 12.50 0.28
C ILE A 45 7.70 11.98 1.65
N GLN A 46 8.54 10.94 1.74
CA GLN A 46 9.09 10.49 3.03
C GLN A 46 9.92 11.57 3.74
N LYS A 47 10.56 12.47 2.98
CA LYS A 47 11.35 13.58 3.51
C LYS A 47 10.49 14.79 3.91
N LEU A 48 9.24 14.86 3.43
CA LEU A 48 8.35 15.97 3.75
C LEU A 48 7.69 15.75 5.12
N ARG A 49 8.24 16.43 6.12
CA ARG A 49 7.67 16.45 7.48
C ARG A 49 6.68 17.62 7.62
N SER A 50 5.77 17.50 8.59
CA SER A 50 4.94 18.62 9.02
C SER A 50 5.82 19.78 9.50
N SER A 51 5.36 21.01 9.31
CA SER A 51 6.13 22.17 9.75
C SER A 51 6.04 22.36 11.26
N THR A 52 7.19 22.55 11.88
CA THR A 52 7.33 22.95 13.29
C THR A 52 7.52 24.47 13.46
N SER A 53 7.47 25.23 12.35
CA SER A 53 7.65 26.69 12.38
C SER A 53 6.53 27.37 13.15
N LYS A 54 6.87 28.39 13.95
CA LYS A 54 5.92 29.29 14.61
C LYS A 54 5.33 30.32 13.65
N VAL A 55 5.96 30.56 12.49
CA VAL A 55 5.50 31.52 11.48
C VAL A 55 4.44 30.85 10.62
N GLU A 56 3.22 31.36 10.69
CA GLU A 56 2.05 30.74 10.04
C GLU A 56 2.17 30.70 8.51
N GLN A 57 2.75 31.72 7.87
CA GLN A 57 2.97 31.73 6.42
C GLN A 57 3.88 30.59 5.98
N ILE A 58 4.99 30.35 6.70
CA ILE A 58 5.92 29.24 6.42
C ILE A 58 5.25 27.90 6.62
N LYS A 59 4.42 27.78 7.66
CA LYS A 59 3.65 26.58 7.95
C LYS A 59 2.68 26.26 6.82
N ARG A 60 1.89 27.24 6.38
CA ARG A 60 0.93 27.07 5.26
C ARG A 60 1.63 26.68 3.96
N ALA A 61 2.72 27.36 3.59
CA ALA A 61 3.47 27.05 2.38
C ALA A 61 4.05 25.61 2.40
N ARG A 62 4.54 25.14 3.54
CA ARG A 62 5.05 23.77 3.69
C ARG A 62 3.94 22.73 3.62
N GLU A 63 2.79 23.00 4.24
CA GLU A 63 1.64 22.09 4.18
C GLU A 63 1.05 22.03 2.77
N GLU A 64 0.94 23.14 2.06
CA GLU A 64 0.51 23.16 0.67
C GLU A 64 1.46 22.35 -0.23
N LYS A 65 2.77 22.56 -0.09
CA LYS A 65 3.78 21.75 -0.79
C LYS A 65 3.62 20.28 -0.48
N ARG A 66 3.43 19.92 0.79
CA ARG A 66 3.20 18.54 1.22
C ARG A 66 1.98 17.95 0.54
N ARG A 67 0.82 18.62 0.60
CA ARG A 67 -0.43 18.19 -0.05
C ARG A 67 -0.26 17.98 -1.55
N LYS A 68 0.41 18.90 -2.23
CA LYS A 68 0.70 18.81 -3.67
C LYS A 68 1.54 17.59 -4.02
N GLU A 69 2.61 17.31 -3.27
CA GLU A 69 3.47 16.15 -3.55
C GLU A 69 2.78 14.82 -3.22
N TYR A 70 1.94 14.76 -2.17
CA TYR A 70 1.13 13.58 -1.88
C TYR A 70 0.09 13.33 -2.98
N LEU A 71 -0.58 14.38 -3.47
CA LEU A 71 -1.51 14.26 -4.59
C LEU A 71 -0.82 13.72 -5.85
N LYS A 72 0.36 14.25 -6.18
CA LYS A 72 1.17 13.76 -7.29
C LYS A 72 1.51 12.29 -7.15
N TYR A 73 1.88 11.84 -5.94
CA TYR A 73 2.16 10.43 -5.67
C TYR A 73 0.94 9.54 -5.89
N VAL A 74 -0.23 9.95 -5.39
CA VAL A 74 -1.47 9.21 -5.58
C VAL A 74 -1.89 9.18 -7.06
N LEU A 75 -1.74 10.29 -7.79
CA LEU A 75 -2.04 10.34 -9.22
C LEU A 75 -1.12 9.42 -10.03
N MET A 76 0.18 9.36 -9.69
CA MET A 76 1.10 8.40 -10.31
C MET A 76 0.68 6.95 -10.02
N ALA A 77 0.33 6.64 -8.77
CA ALA A 77 -0.18 5.32 -8.38
C ALA A 77 -1.44 4.96 -9.17
N ASN A 78 -2.39 5.89 -9.27
CA ASN A 78 -3.63 5.69 -10.03
C ASN A 78 -3.35 5.45 -11.52
N GLY A 79 -2.43 6.19 -12.14
CA GLY A 79 -2.02 5.98 -13.53
C GLY A 79 -1.48 4.56 -13.77
N TYR A 80 -0.66 4.03 -12.84
CA TYR A 80 -0.22 2.64 -12.93
C TYR A 80 -1.38 1.65 -12.73
N GLN A 81 -2.30 1.91 -11.81
CA GLN A 81 -3.45 1.03 -11.59
C GLN A 81 -4.38 0.95 -12.81
N LEU A 82 -4.60 2.06 -13.52
CA LEU A 82 -5.35 2.06 -14.78
C LEU A 82 -4.68 1.18 -15.84
N ARG A 83 -3.35 1.29 -16.00
CA ARG A 83 -2.60 0.44 -16.94
C ARG A 83 -2.65 -1.04 -16.54
N VAL A 84 -2.55 -1.35 -15.26
CA VAL A 84 -2.68 -2.71 -14.73
C VAL A 84 -4.08 -3.26 -15.03
N ARG A 85 -5.13 -2.45 -14.83
CA ARG A 85 -6.51 -2.84 -15.14
C ARG A 85 -6.69 -3.23 -16.62
N THR A 86 -6.21 -2.40 -17.54
CA THR A 86 -6.25 -2.72 -18.98
C THR A 86 -5.51 -4.02 -19.29
N SER A 87 -4.34 -4.22 -18.66
CA SER A 87 -3.58 -5.47 -18.81
C SER A 87 -4.33 -6.68 -18.24
N LEU A 88 -5.00 -6.51 -17.11
CA LEU A 88 -5.79 -7.56 -16.48
C LEU A 88 -6.97 -8.00 -17.36
N GLU A 89 -7.69 -7.05 -17.96
CA GLU A 89 -8.81 -7.31 -18.88
C GLU A 89 -8.35 -8.13 -20.12
N LEU A 90 -7.14 -7.86 -20.62
CA LEU A 90 -6.54 -8.65 -21.70
C LEU A 90 -6.10 -10.04 -21.25
N LEU A 91 -5.55 -10.15 -20.05
CA LEU A 91 -5.11 -11.43 -19.47
C LEU A 91 -6.30 -12.36 -19.20
N GLU A 92 -7.40 -11.83 -18.70
CA GLU A 92 -8.62 -12.61 -18.42
C GLU A 92 -9.21 -13.27 -19.67
N LYS A 93 -9.08 -12.61 -20.83
CA LYS A 93 -9.49 -13.18 -22.12
C LYS A 93 -8.57 -14.31 -22.61
N ARG A 94 -7.29 -14.30 -22.19
CA ARG A 94 -6.26 -15.23 -22.69
C ARG A 94 -5.95 -16.37 -21.73
N VAL A 95 -6.12 -16.16 -20.44
CA VAL A 95 -5.75 -17.10 -19.38
C VAL A 95 -7.01 -17.46 -18.59
N ARG A 96 -7.49 -18.70 -18.75
CA ARG A 96 -8.56 -19.23 -17.90
C ARG A 96 -8.02 -19.39 -16.47
N SER A 97 -8.56 -18.61 -15.56
CA SER A 97 -8.37 -18.64 -14.10
C SER A 97 -6.96 -19.02 -13.60
N SER A 98 -6.20 -18.05 -13.13
CA SER A 98 -4.92 -18.29 -12.49
C SER A 98 -4.88 -17.59 -11.15
N LEU A 99 -4.36 -18.26 -10.11
CA LEU A 99 -4.07 -17.69 -8.79
C LEU A 99 -3.28 -16.37 -8.91
N LYS A 100 -2.48 -16.22 -9.97
CA LYS A 100 -1.71 -14.99 -10.25
C LYS A 100 -2.60 -13.79 -10.58
N LEU A 101 -3.73 -14.01 -11.29
CA LEU A 101 -4.70 -12.95 -11.57
C LEU A 101 -5.47 -12.57 -10.31
N LEU A 102 -5.76 -13.53 -9.45
CA LEU A 102 -6.38 -13.25 -8.15
C LEU A 102 -5.49 -12.35 -7.29
N HIS A 103 -4.23 -12.70 -7.14
CA HIS A 103 -3.26 -11.89 -6.38
C HIS A 103 -3.08 -10.48 -6.97
N LEU A 104 -3.08 -10.35 -8.30
CA LEU A 104 -3.02 -9.06 -8.95
C LEU A 104 -4.25 -8.19 -8.61
N ARG A 105 -5.45 -8.77 -8.63
CA ARG A 105 -6.69 -8.09 -8.23
C ARG A 105 -6.67 -7.65 -6.77
N GLU A 106 -6.19 -8.50 -5.86
CA GLU A 106 -6.03 -8.17 -4.45
C GLU A 106 -5.10 -6.99 -4.24
N CYS A 107 -3.91 -7.01 -4.85
CA CYS A 107 -2.97 -5.88 -4.78
C CYS A 107 -3.57 -4.58 -5.34
N MET A 108 -4.35 -4.66 -6.42
CA MET A 108 -5.09 -3.51 -6.95
C MET A 108 -6.13 -2.99 -5.96
N GLY A 109 -6.85 -3.88 -5.29
CA GLY A 109 -7.82 -3.55 -4.25
C GLY A 109 -7.17 -2.82 -3.08
N PHE A 110 -6.03 -3.31 -2.60
CA PHE A 110 -5.25 -2.63 -1.56
C PHE A 110 -4.76 -1.25 -2.01
N ALA A 111 -4.21 -1.15 -3.22
CA ALA A 111 -3.74 0.14 -3.75
C ALA A 111 -4.88 1.17 -3.81
N LYS A 112 -6.08 0.78 -4.27
CA LYS A 112 -7.27 1.65 -4.30
C LYS A 112 -7.68 2.14 -2.91
N LYS A 113 -7.76 1.25 -1.93
CA LYS A 113 -8.08 1.59 -0.53
C LYS A 113 -7.02 2.54 0.07
N LEU A 114 -5.73 2.23 -0.14
CA LEU A 114 -4.62 3.04 0.39
C LEU A 114 -4.56 4.44 -0.24
N MET A 115 -4.82 4.58 -1.54
CA MET A 115 -4.93 5.89 -2.20
C MET A 115 -6.05 6.74 -1.57
N SER A 116 -7.23 6.15 -1.34
CA SER A 116 -8.33 6.82 -0.66
C SER A 116 -7.95 7.24 0.76
N GLN A 117 -7.33 6.37 1.55
CA GLN A 117 -6.89 6.68 2.91
C GLN A 117 -5.85 7.82 2.95
N ILE A 118 -4.92 7.84 2.00
CA ILE A 118 -3.92 8.93 1.90
C ILE A 118 -4.59 10.26 1.60
N ILE A 119 -5.52 10.31 0.65
CA ILE A 119 -6.26 11.53 0.30
C ILE A 119 -7.06 12.03 1.51
N ARG A 120 -7.83 11.17 2.14
CA ARG A 120 -8.64 11.52 3.32
C ARG A 120 -7.78 12.11 4.44
N ARG A 121 -6.63 11.49 4.74
CA ARG A 121 -5.72 11.99 5.79
C ARG A 121 -5.02 13.29 5.43
N VAL A 122 -4.53 13.42 4.19
CA VAL A 122 -3.64 14.54 3.83
C VAL A 122 -4.42 15.76 3.35
N HIS A 123 -5.50 15.56 2.60
CA HIS A 123 -6.30 16.67 2.04
C HIS A 123 -7.46 17.06 2.95
N PHE A 124 -8.13 16.09 3.57
CA PHE A 124 -9.30 16.34 4.41
C PHE A 124 -8.99 16.30 5.91
N ASN A 125 -7.74 15.99 6.29
CA ASN A 125 -7.31 15.86 7.69
C ASN A 125 -8.16 14.85 8.50
N GLU A 126 -8.74 13.85 7.83
CA GLU A 126 -9.55 12.84 8.48
C GLU A 126 -8.71 11.84 9.28
N THR A 127 -9.20 11.45 10.44
CA THR A 127 -8.66 10.30 11.19
C THR A 127 -9.28 9.03 10.64
N ILE A 128 -8.46 8.13 10.10
CA ILE A 128 -8.94 6.85 9.60
C ILE A 128 -9.11 5.89 10.78
N PRO A 129 -10.32 5.32 11.00
CA PRO A 129 -10.55 4.35 12.06
C PRO A 129 -9.66 3.10 11.91
N HIS A 130 -9.27 2.49 13.04
CA HIS A 130 -8.37 1.33 13.03
C HIS A 130 -8.91 0.14 12.23
N HIS A 131 -10.20 -0.15 12.33
CA HIS A 131 -10.84 -1.26 11.62
C HIS A 131 -10.87 -1.09 10.09
N VAL A 132 -10.68 0.15 9.59
CA VAL A 132 -10.60 0.44 8.15
C VAL A 132 -9.16 0.46 7.64
N LYS A 133 -8.18 0.67 8.55
CA LYS A 133 -6.77 0.75 8.17
C LYS A 133 -6.25 -0.59 7.66
N ILE A 134 -5.41 -0.49 6.62
CA ILE A 134 -4.60 -1.62 6.16
C ILE A 134 -3.25 -1.54 6.88
N PHE A 135 -2.90 -2.57 7.64
CA PHE A 135 -1.63 -2.66 8.36
C PHE A 135 -0.58 -3.45 7.58
N SER A 136 -1.02 -4.43 6.78
CA SER A 136 -0.15 -5.21 5.91
C SER A 136 -0.90 -5.57 4.62
N ILE A 137 -0.20 -5.56 3.49
CA ILE A 137 -0.72 -6.07 2.20
C ILE A 137 -0.34 -7.53 1.97
N PHE A 138 0.63 -8.03 2.75
CA PHE A 138 1.12 -9.43 2.65
C PHE A 138 0.41 -10.34 3.65
N GLN A 139 -0.07 -9.76 4.75
CA GLN A 139 -0.82 -10.42 5.81
C GLN A 139 -2.06 -9.58 6.13
N PRO A 140 -3.15 -9.71 5.36
CA PRO A 140 -4.34 -8.84 5.48
C PRO A 140 -5.02 -8.92 6.85
N HIS A 141 -4.83 -10.04 7.57
CA HIS A 141 -5.35 -10.30 8.91
C HIS A 141 -4.50 -9.68 10.04
N THR A 142 -3.44 -8.92 9.72
CA THR A 142 -2.64 -8.23 10.73
C THR A 142 -3.49 -7.22 11.49
N GLU A 143 -3.50 -7.35 12.81
CA GLU A 143 -4.23 -6.49 13.73
C GLU A 143 -3.31 -5.51 14.45
N TRP A 144 -3.91 -4.44 14.95
CA TRP A 144 -3.30 -3.49 15.87
C TRP A 144 -3.57 -3.94 17.31
N ILE A 145 -2.52 -4.41 18.00
CA ILE A 145 -2.62 -4.95 19.36
C ILE A 145 -2.01 -3.94 20.33
N SER A 146 -2.86 -3.39 21.22
CA SER A 146 -2.38 -2.54 22.31
C SER A 146 -1.90 -3.43 23.48
N LYS A 147 -0.64 -3.26 23.88
CA LYS A 147 -0.05 -4.08 24.95
C LYS A 147 -0.06 -3.41 26.33
N GLY A 148 -0.37 -2.11 26.41
CA GLY A 148 -0.34 -1.36 27.68
C GLY A 148 1.04 -1.25 28.32
N LYS A 149 2.12 -1.58 27.60
CA LYS A 149 3.51 -1.51 28.09
C LYS A 149 4.13 -0.14 27.85
N ALA A 150 4.94 0.32 28.81
CA ALA A 150 5.79 1.50 28.63
C ALA A 150 6.82 1.24 27.53
N GLY A 151 7.03 2.22 26.63
CA GLY A 151 8.02 2.18 25.56
C GLY A 151 7.49 1.71 24.21
N VAL A 152 6.83 0.56 24.12
CA VAL A 152 6.21 0.06 22.87
C VAL A 152 4.74 -0.27 23.16
N PRO A 153 3.84 0.72 23.09
CA PRO A 153 2.45 0.55 23.49
C PRO A 153 1.64 -0.31 22.52
N VAL A 154 2.15 -0.53 21.30
CA VAL A 154 1.42 -1.21 20.23
C VAL A 154 2.32 -2.14 19.45
N GLU A 155 1.81 -3.31 19.14
CA GLU A 155 2.41 -4.25 18.17
C GLU A 155 1.43 -4.57 17.05
N LEU A 156 1.99 -4.90 15.90
CA LEU A 156 1.23 -5.43 14.77
C LEU A 156 1.40 -6.96 14.74
N GLY A 157 0.30 -7.69 14.70
CA GLY A 157 0.35 -9.14 14.69
C GLY A 157 -1.02 -9.78 14.59
N LEU A 158 -1.07 -11.07 14.87
CA LEU A 158 -2.29 -11.86 14.98
C LEU A 158 -2.42 -12.35 16.42
N ARG A 159 -3.61 -12.28 16.98
CA ARG A 159 -3.92 -12.92 18.27
C ARG A 159 -4.18 -14.39 18.02
N VAL A 160 -3.43 -15.23 18.71
CA VAL A 160 -3.61 -16.68 18.66
C VAL A 160 -3.93 -17.15 20.07
N SER A 161 -5.00 -17.95 20.21
CA SER A 161 -5.30 -18.68 21.44
C SER A 161 -4.70 -20.06 21.32
N ILE A 162 -3.87 -20.44 22.30
CA ILE A 162 -3.23 -21.74 22.38
C ILE A 162 -3.81 -22.44 23.61
N ILE A 163 -4.29 -23.67 23.42
CA ILE A 163 -4.69 -24.57 24.52
C ILE A 163 -3.58 -25.60 24.66
N GLU A 164 -3.00 -25.65 25.84
CA GLU A 164 -1.96 -26.63 26.20
C GLU A 164 -2.39 -27.42 27.45
N ASP A 165 -1.88 -28.64 27.56
CA ASP A 165 -2.05 -29.46 28.76
C ASP A 165 -1.03 -29.09 29.86
N GLN A 166 -1.11 -29.78 31.00
CA GLN A 166 -0.19 -29.57 32.15
C GLN A 166 1.28 -29.90 31.83
N ASP A 167 1.53 -30.67 30.78
CA ASP A 167 2.86 -31.08 30.30
C ASP A 167 3.36 -30.18 29.16
N GLN A 168 2.66 -29.07 28.88
CA GLN A 168 2.95 -28.07 27.85
C GLN A 168 2.84 -28.55 26.40
N TYR A 169 2.07 -29.63 26.17
CA TYR A 169 1.71 -30.03 24.81
C TYR A 169 0.55 -29.19 24.30
N ILE A 170 0.71 -28.68 23.06
CA ILE A 170 -0.33 -27.90 22.40
C ILE A 170 -1.43 -28.83 21.94
N LEU A 171 -2.61 -28.68 22.53
CA LEU A 171 -3.81 -29.47 22.21
C LEU A 171 -4.59 -28.86 21.06
N HIS A 172 -4.60 -27.51 20.95
CA HIS A 172 -5.30 -26.78 19.91
C HIS A 172 -4.71 -25.39 19.71
N HIS A 173 -4.82 -24.85 18.48
CA HIS A 173 -4.40 -23.50 18.11
C HIS A 173 -5.38 -22.84 17.15
#